data_0ea24a38c0835c84331ceb09cfa7a122
#
_entry.id   0ea24a38c0835c84331ceb09cfa7a122
#
_cell.length_a   1.000
_cell.length_b   1.000
_cell.length_c   1.000
_cell.angle_alpha   90.00
_cell.angle_beta   90.00
_cell.angle_gamma   90.00
#
_symmetry.space_group_name_H-M   'P 1'
#
loop_
_entity.id
_entity.type
_entity.pdbx_description
1 polymer ?
#
loop_
_entity_poly.entity_id
_entity_poly.type
_entity_poly.pdbx_seq_one_letter_code
_entity_poly.pdbx_strand_id
1 'polypeptide(L)'
;MALSLPKIGILSIGDMGMDIAKLLVSRGFSVATNGEGRSQATIDRARSANVEVLTLDLHLVQSRPFIFSVAPPRDAMSIAQRILKASLGAKLEKPLYFTDLNAVSPATCKQIAGMFEEAKSPVRFVDGCIIGGPPKLKDPSGAWYVPSMPTSGKHALNDACPELAQTLNMRHISPDVGAASGLKMCFATTTKGFMGLGIQAFTTASALGVVDELRKEMKEAAPGLLDFAEKSIPLVPPKSYRWVREMEEISDTHRDEGGFQNKADIFRAMAELYQALADDAVLGAEKVGKRTRGETVDDVAAALAEGLAKDTSS
;
A
#
# COMPACT_ATOMS: atom_id res chain seq x y z
N MET A 1 -16.59 27.09 -21.59
CA MET A 1 -15.33 26.37 -21.79
C MET A 1 -15.28 25.25 -20.78
N ALA A 2 -15.16 24.00 -21.22
CA ALA A 2 -14.92 22.90 -20.27
C ALA A 2 -13.59 23.17 -19.56
N LEU A 3 -13.59 23.21 -18.23
CA LEU A 3 -12.38 23.34 -17.43
C LEU A 3 -11.50 22.11 -17.75
N SER A 4 -10.27 22.35 -18.17
CA SER A 4 -9.32 21.24 -18.39
C SER A 4 -9.07 20.54 -17.07
N LEU A 5 -9.10 19.20 -17.06
CA LEU A 5 -8.78 18.41 -15.89
C LEU A 5 -7.37 18.73 -15.38
N PRO A 6 -7.15 18.72 -14.06
CA PRO A 6 -5.83 19.01 -13.50
C PRO A 6 -4.83 17.92 -13.91
N LYS A 7 -3.56 18.34 -13.93
CA LYS A 7 -2.43 17.44 -14.15
C LYS A 7 -2.03 16.77 -12.83
N ILE A 8 -1.72 15.48 -12.86
CA ILE A 8 -1.49 14.65 -11.70
C ILE A 8 -0.05 14.11 -11.69
N GLY A 9 0.61 14.13 -10.55
CA GLY A 9 1.87 13.43 -10.30
C GLY A 9 1.64 12.14 -9.53
N ILE A 10 2.31 11.05 -9.87
CA ILE A 10 2.32 9.80 -9.09
C ILE A 10 3.76 9.37 -8.81
N LEU A 11 4.07 9.22 -7.55
CA LEU A 11 5.30 8.67 -6.99
C LEU A 11 4.91 7.41 -6.20
N SER A 12 5.25 6.25 -6.53
CA SER A 12 6.04 5.59 -7.54
C SER A 12 5.14 4.76 -8.47
N ILE A 13 5.67 4.33 -9.63
CA ILE A 13 4.95 3.52 -10.63
C ILE A 13 5.23 2.02 -10.40
N GLY A 14 4.90 1.54 -9.19
CA GLY A 14 4.74 0.11 -8.90
C GLY A 14 3.36 -0.39 -9.36
N ASP A 15 2.96 -1.62 -8.99
CA ASP A 15 1.68 -2.20 -9.43
C ASP A 15 0.48 -1.30 -9.10
N MET A 16 0.39 -0.85 -7.84
CA MET A 16 -0.69 0.02 -7.38
C MET A 16 -0.66 1.39 -8.06
N GLY A 17 0.50 2.06 -8.08
CA GLY A 17 0.64 3.39 -8.69
C GLY A 17 0.41 3.37 -10.20
N MET A 18 0.82 2.30 -10.88
CA MET A 18 0.58 2.12 -12.31
C MET A 18 -0.90 1.99 -12.62
N ASP A 19 -1.64 1.17 -11.86
CA ASP A 19 -3.06 0.96 -12.16
C ASP A 19 -3.92 2.16 -11.76
N ILE A 20 -3.50 2.94 -10.74
CA ILE A 20 -4.07 4.27 -10.47
C ILE A 20 -3.80 5.21 -11.67
N ALA A 21 -2.58 5.22 -12.21
CA ALA A 21 -2.25 6.04 -13.37
C ALA A 21 -3.08 5.68 -14.60
N LYS A 22 -3.24 4.39 -14.90
CA LYS A 22 -4.09 3.91 -16.00
C LYS A 22 -5.55 4.33 -15.85
N LEU A 23 -6.10 4.21 -14.63
CA LEU A 23 -7.45 4.69 -14.34
C LEU A 23 -7.58 6.18 -14.63
N LEU A 24 -6.68 7.01 -14.11
CA LEU A 24 -6.68 8.45 -14.31
C LEU A 24 -6.56 8.83 -15.80
N VAL A 25 -5.62 8.21 -16.52
CA VAL A 25 -5.45 8.41 -17.97
C VAL A 25 -6.73 8.02 -18.73
N SER A 26 -7.37 6.90 -18.37
CA SER A 26 -8.63 6.46 -18.99
C SER A 26 -9.79 7.45 -18.77
N ARG A 27 -9.68 8.29 -17.73
CA ARG A 27 -10.65 9.35 -17.39
C ARG A 27 -10.24 10.72 -17.91
N GLY A 28 -9.18 10.79 -18.72
CA GLY A 28 -8.73 12.02 -19.39
C GLY A 28 -7.77 12.89 -18.58
N PHE A 29 -7.30 12.44 -17.41
CA PHE A 29 -6.27 13.17 -16.66
C PHE A 29 -4.90 13.01 -17.32
N SER A 30 -4.10 14.09 -17.31
CA SER A 30 -2.68 14.04 -17.67
C SER A 30 -1.89 13.59 -16.44
N VAL A 31 -1.20 12.46 -16.54
CA VAL A 31 -0.43 11.86 -15.44
C VAL A 31 1.06 11.90 -15.73
N ALA A 32 1.87 12.25 -14.73
CA ALA A 32 3.33 12.20 -14.80
C ALA A 32 3.92 11.47 -13.59
N THR A 33 5.13 10.97 -13.76
CA THR A 33 5.96 10.42 -12.68
C THR A 33 7.39 10.94 -12.79
N ASN A 34 8.16 10.84 -11.70
CA ASN A 34 9.60 11.04 -11.74
C ASN A 34 10.30 9.73 -12.09
N GLY A 35 11.10 9.75 -13.15
CA GLY A 35 11.88 8.60 -13.63
C GLY A 35 13.32 8.55 -13.12
N GLU A 36 13.76 9.54 -12.34
CA GLU A 36 15.13 9.58 -11.81
C GLU A 36 15.46 8.35 -10.97
N GLY A 37 16.57 7.69 -11.31
CA GLY A 37 17.02 6.47 -10.62
C GLY A 37 16.15 5.23 -10.82
N ARG A 38 15.17 5.27 -11.74
CA ARG A 38 14.30 4.12 -12.03
C ARG A 38 14.89 3.25 -13.16
N SER A 39 14.60 1.95 -13.09
CA SER A 39 15.01 1.03 -14.16
C SER A 39 14.34 1.36 -15.49
N GLN A 40 15.00 1.04 -16.59
CA GLN A 40 14.45 1.24 -17.94
C GLN A 40 13.09 0.55 -18.09
N ALA A 41 12.93 -0.67 -17.57
CA ALA A 41 11.67 -1.39 -17.58
C ALA A 41 10.52 -0.65 -16.85
N THR A 42 10.82 0.09 -15.78
CA THR A 42 9.83 0.94 -15.09
C THR A 42 9.45 2.15 -15.94
N ILE A 43 10.43 2.78 -16.59
CA ILE A 43 10.22 3.93 -17.48
C ILE A 43 9.37 3.52 -18.69
N ASP A 44 9.69 2.40 -19.33
CA ASP A 44 8.97 1.90 -20.51
C ASP A 44 7.54 1.52 -20.16
N ARG A 45 7.34 0.92 -18.99
CA ARG A 45 6.00 0.60 -18.47
C ARG A 45 5.17 1.86 -18.20
N ALA A 46 5.77 2.93 -17.65
CA ALA A 46 5.10 4.20 -17.48
C ALA A 46 4.67 4.80 -18.82
N ARG A 47 5.58 4.84 -19.79
CA ARG A 47 5.30 5.36 -21.14
C ARG A 47 4.22 4.57 -21.85
N SER A 48 4.23 3.23 -21.75
CA SER A 48 3.20 2.38 -22.37
C SER A 48 1.79 2.62 -21.79
N ALA A 49 1.69 3.20 -20.60
CA ALA A 49 0.44 3.61 -19.97
C ALA A 49 0.09 5.08 -20.20
N ASN A 50 0.76 5.75 -21.13
CA ASN A 50 0.62 7.20 -21.40
C ASN A 50 0.92 8.07 -20.17
N VAL A 51 1.85 7.65 -19.33
CA VAL A 51 2.35 8.44 -18.19
C VAL A 51 3.61 9.18 -18.64
N GLU A 52 3.60 10.50 -18.50
CA GLU A 52 4.77 11.34 -18.77
C GLU A 52 5.87 11.04 -17.75
N VAL A 53 7.11 10.86 -18.23
CA VAL A 53 8.26 10.61 -17.37
C VAL A 53 9.11 11.87 -17.28
N LEU A 54 9.09 12.49 -16.11
CA LEU A 54 9.90 13.66 -15.78
C LEU A 54 11.23 13.23 -15.15
N THR A 55 12.24 14.08 -15.23
CA THR A 55 13.59 13.77 -14.75
C THR A 55 13.89 14.30 -13.35
N LEU A 56 13.13 15.31 -12.88
CA LEU A 56 13.35 15.96 -11.59
C LEU A 56 12.04 16.14 -10.82
N ASP A 57 12.10 16.01 -9.50
CA ASP A 57 10.98 16.35 -8.62
C ASP A 57 10.56 17.82 -8.75
N LEU A 58 11.51 18.72 -9.04
CA LEU A 58 11.23 20.13 -9.28
C LEU A 58 10.23 20.32 -10.44
N HIS A 59 10.43 19.61 -11.55
CA HIS A 59 9.51 19.68 -12.69
C HIS A 59 8.14 19.11 -12.35
N LEU A 60 8.11 18.08 -11.50
CA LEU A 60 6.86 17.47 -11.05
C LEU A 60 6.05 18.48 -10.20
N VAL A 61 6.66 19.09 -9.18
CA VAL A 61 5.97 20.05 -8.28
C VAL A 61 5.55 21.33 -9.00
N GLN A 62 6.30 21.80 -9.99
CA GLN A 62 5.97 22.99 -10.78
C GLN A 62 4.80 22.76 -11.75
N SER A 63 4.62 21.54 -12.23
CA SER A 63 3.67 21.24 -13.31
C SER A 63 2.44 20.44 -12.85
N ARG A 64 2.43 19.90 -11.64
CA ARG A 64 1.40 19.00 -11.14
C ARG A 64 0.84 19.47 -9.79
N PRO A 65 -0.35 20.10 -9.75
CA PRO A 65 -0.94 20.60 -8.51
C PRO A 65 -1.37 19.50 -7.53
N PHE A 66 -1.48 18.25 -7.98
CA PHE A 66 -1.81 17.09 -7.16
C PHE A 66 -0.73 16.03 -7.36
N ILE A 67 -0.07 15.63 -6.27
CA ILE A 67 0.96 14.59 -6.25
C ILE A 67 0.56 13.51 -5.26
N PHE A 68 0.49 12.26 -5.73
CA PHE A 68 0.21 11.08 -4.91
C PHE A 68 1.50 10.29 -4.67
N SER A 69 1.80 10.00 -3.40
CA SER A 69 2.85 9.05 -3.00
C SER A 69 2.23 7.66 -2.86
N VAL A 70 2.67 6.72 -3.68
CA VAL A 70 2.18 5.32 -3.70
C VAL A 70 3.38 4.39 -3.68
N ALA A 71 4.07 4.35 -2.55
CA ALA A 71 5.35 3.66 -2.38
C ALA A 71 5.30 2.64 -1.21
N PRO A 72 6.31 1.80 -1.06
CA PRO A 72 6.47 1.03 0.16
C PRO A 72 6.55 1.92 1.41
N PRO A 73 6.05 1.48 2.58
CA PRO A 73 6.05 2.27 3.82
C PRO A 73 7.42 2.84 4.18
N ARG A 74 8.48 2.05 4.01
CA ARG A 74 9.87 2.46 4.29
C ARG A 74 10.34 3.68 3.51
N ASP A 75 9.72 3.97 2.37
CA ASP A 75 10.13 5.05 1.47
C ASP A 75 9.28 6.33 1.67
N ALA A 76 8.20 6.29 2.47
CA ALA A 76 7.25 7.37 2.63
C ALA A 76 7.91 8.68 3.08
N MET A 77 8.70 8.64 4.17
CA MET A 77 9.39 9.81 4.69
C MET A 77 10.39 10.40 3.69
N SER A 78 11.19 9.56 3.02
CA SER A 78 12.18 10.02 2.06
C SER A 78 11.54 10.67 0.83
N ILE A 79 10.41 10.16 0.37
CA ILE A 79 9.64 10.76 -0.71
C ILE A 79 9.08 12.12 -0.29
N ALA A 80 8.50 12.23 0.91
CA ALA A 80 8.00 13.48 1.44
C ALA A 80 9.11 14.54 1.57
N GLN A 81 10.31 14.16 2.05
CA GLN A 81 11.48 15.03 2.11
C GLN A 81 11.93 15.53 0.73
N ARG A 82 11.91 14.68 -0.28
CA ARG A 82 12.22 15.08 -1.67
C ARG A 82 11.23 16.11 -2.19
N ILE A 83 9.93 15.90 -1.96
CA ILE A 83 8.87 16.84 -2.38
C ILE A 83 8.98 18.15 -1.59
N LEU A 84 9.27 18.11 -0.30
CA LEU A 84 9.54 19.31 0.48
C LEU A 84 10.68 20.12 -0.14
N LYS A 85 11.83 19.48 -0.38
CA LYS A 85 13.00 20.13 -0.98
C LYS A 85 12.66 20.74 -2.34
N ALA A 86 11.96 20.01 -3.19
CA ALA A 86 11.55 20.49 -4.51
C ALA A 86 10.56 21.67 -4.41
N SER A 87 9.60 21.63 -3.47
CA SER A 87 8.59 22.67 -3.29
C SER A 87 9.17 23.98 -2.79
N LEU A 88 10.17 23.94 -1.92
CA LEU A 88 10.89 25.13 -1.44
C LEU A 88 11.72 25.82 -2.54
N GLY A 89 12.23 25.04 -3.50
CA GLY A 89 12.94 25.56 -4.67
C GLY A 89 12.04 25.99 -5.82
N ALA A 90 10.74 25.74 -5.75
CA ALA A 90 9.78 26.03 -6.80
C ALA A 90 9.04 27.34 -6.59
N LYS A 91 8.81 28.14 -7.65
CA LYS A 91 7.78 29.18 -7.64
C LYS A 91 6.45 28.55 -7.99
N LEU A 92 5.61 28.28 -6.98
CA LEU A 92 4.29 27.68 -7.18
C LEU A 92 3.24 28.79 -7.33
N GLU A 93 2.55 28.78 -8.49
CA GLU A 93 1.45 29.72 -8.75
C GLU A 93 0.13 29.27 -8.08
N LYS A 94 0.02 27.99 -7.78
CA LYS A 94 -1.17 27.37 -7.16
C LYS A 94 -0.76 26.49 -5.98
N PRO A 95 -1.66 26.24 -5.03
CA PRO A 95 -1.39 25.29 -3.96
C PRO A 95 -1.03 23.91 -4.53
N LEU A 96 0.00 23.28 -3.97
CA LEU A 96 0.42 21.93 -4.26
C LEU A 96 -0.18 20.99 -3.21
N TYR A 97 -1.02 20.04 -3.62
CA TYR A 97 -1.53 18.99 -2.75
C TYR A 97 -0.61 17.78 -2.85
N PHE A 98 -0.01 17.41 -1.73
CA PHE A 98 0.76 16.18 -1.61
C PHE A 98 -0.01 15.20 -0.73
N THR A 99 -0.49 14.11 -1.34
CA THR A 99 -1.25 13.07 -0.66
C THR A 99 -0.37 11.85 -0.46
N ASP A 100 -0.12 11.50 0.79
CA ASP A 100 0.51 10.22 1.14
C ASP A 100 -0.57 9.13 1.14
N LEU A 101 -0.42 8.14 0.26
CA LEU A 101 -1.30 6.96 0.15
C LEU A 101 -0.58 5.68 0.60
N ASN A 102 0.54 5.83 1.31
CA ASN A 102 1.34 4.70 1.76
C ASN A 102 0.71 4.03 2.99
N ALA A 103 1.12 2.81 3.27
CA ALA A 103 0.61 2.06 4.42
C ALA A 103 1.48 2.33 5.65
N VAL A 104 1.38 3.53 6.21
CA VAL A 104 2.15 4.00 7.36
C VAL A 104 1.26 4.28 8.57
N SER A 105 1.86 4.36 9.75
CA SER A 105 1.16 4.69 11.00
C SER A 105 0.72 6.16 11.04
N PRO A 106 -0.29 6.50 11.88
CA PRO A 106 -0.63 7.88 12.17
C PRO A 106 0.56 8.73 12.65
N ALA A 107 1.45 8.13 13.42
CA ALA A 107 2.66 8.82 13.91
C ALA A 107 3.57 9.22 12.73
N THR A 108 3.82 8.33 11.78
CA THR A 108 4.59 8.64 10.56
C THR A 108 3.92 9.74 9.74
N CYS A 109 2.59 9.70 9.55
CA CYS A 109 1.87 10.76 8.85
C CYS A 109 1.94 12.12 9.56
N LYS A 110 1.80 12.14 10.89
CA LYS A 110 1.95 13.35 11.69
C LYS A 110 3.36 13.94 11.58
N GLN A 111 4.39 13.10 11.56
CA GLN A 111 5.78 13.54 11.32
C GLN A 111 5.96 14.17 9.94
N ILE A 112 5.41 13.54 8.88
CA ILE A 112 5.46 14.09 7.53
C ILE A 112 4.73 15.44 7.47
N ALA A 113 3.54 15.55 8.04
CA ALA A 113 2.79 16.80 8.10
C ALA A 113 3.56 17.90 8.82
N GLY A 114 4.12 17.60 10.00
CA GLY A 114 4.93 18.50 10.81
C GLY A 114 6.15 19.03 10.05
N MET A 115 6.82 18.17 9.30
CA MET A 115 7.96 18.56 8.46
C MET A 115 7.59 19.64 7.42
N PHE A 116 6.43 19.51 6.75
CA PHE A 116 5.96 20.54 5.82
C PHE A 116 5.56 21.84 6.52
N GLU A 117 4.94 21.76 7.70
CA GLU A 117 4.53 22.91 8.50
C GLU A 117 5.73 23.68 9.06
N GLU A 118 6.71 23.00 9.67
CA GLU A 118 7.94 23.58 10.22
C GLU A 118 8.76 24.32 9.15
N ALA A 119 8.85 23.73 7.96
CA ALA A 119 9.53 24.34 6.83
C ALA A 119 8.73 25.48 6.17
N LYS A 120 7.51 25.77 6.64
CA LYS A 120 6.58 26.74 6.03
C LYS A 120 6.41 26.50 4.53
N SER A 121 6.36 25.22 4.15
CA SER A 121 6.22 24.80 2.77
C SER A 121 4.85 25.21 2.20
N PRO A 122 4.76 25.57 0.89
CA PRO A 122 3.48 25.83 0.23
C PRO A 122 2.65 24.57 -0.02
N VAL A 123 3.13 23.41 0.40
CA VAL A 123 2.48 22.10 0.23
C VAL A 123 1.29 21.97 1.19
N ARG A 124 0.15 21.58 0.65
CA ARG A 124 -1.02 21.14 1.39
C ARG A 124 -0.95 19.63 1.56
N PHE A 125 -0.49 19.17 2.71
CA PHE A 125 -0.39 17.76 3.02
C PHE A 125 -1.77 17.15 3.25
N VAL A 126 -1.98 15.96 2.67
CA VAL A 126 -3.19 15.15 2.84
C VAL A 126 -2.75 13.75 3.25
N ASP A 127 -3.20 13.30 4.41
CA ASP A 127 -3.10 11.91 4.83
C ASP A 127 -4.12 11.08 4.06
N GLY A 128 -3.73 9.96 3.50
CA GLY A 128 -4.62 9.10 2.77
C GLY A 128 -4.22 7.63 2.85
N CYS A 129 -5.11 6.77 2.44
CA CYS A 129 -4.82 5.36 2.38
C CYS A 129 -5.59 4.66 1.27
N ILE A 130 -5.13 3.46 0.90
CA ILE A 130 -5.80 2.60 -0.08
C ILE A 130 -6.28 1.33 0.62
N ILE A 131 -7.59 1.09 0.61
CA ILE A 131 -8.23 -0.11 1.17
C ILE A 131 -8.77 -0.95 0.02
N GLY A 132 -8.06 -2.02 -0.30
CA GLY A 132 -8.35 -2.91 -1.41
C GLY A 132 -7.15 -3.15 -2.32
N GLY A 133 -7.38 -3.90 -3.40
CA GLY A 133 -6.39 -4.14 -4.44
C GLY A 133 -6.28 -2.98 -5.44
N PRO A 134 -5.33 -3.03 -6.39
CA PRO A 134 -5.19 -2.03 -7.43
C PRO A 134 -6.48 -1.83 -8.24
N PRO A 135 -6.73 -0.61 -8.75
CA PRO A 135 -7.80 -0.40 -9.73
C PRO A 135 -7.63 -1.34 -10.92
N LYS A 136 -8.71 -1.89 -11.40
CA LYS A 136 -8.68 -2.75 -12.59
C LYS A 136 -9.96 -2.63 -13.40
N LEU A 137 -9.82 -2.71 -14.71
CA LEU A 137 -10.94 -2.79 -15.63
C LEU A 137 -11.69 -4.11 -15.37
N LYS A 138 -13.00 -4.04 -15.11
CA LYS A 138 -13.82 -5.22 -14.81
C LYS A 138 -14.22 -5.97 -16.07
N ASP A 139 -14.52 -5.20 -17.10
CA ASP A 139 -15.06 -5.73 -18.35
C ASP A 139 -14.81 -4.73 -19.52
N PRO A 140 -15.03 -5.15 -20.78
CA PRO A 140 -14.87 -4.29 -21.95
C PRO A 140 -15.79 -3.07 -22.00
N SER A 141 -16.84 -2.99 -21.16
CA SER A 141 -17.74 -1.82 -21.09
C SER A 141 -17.10 -0.57 -20.51
N GLY A 142 -15.89 -0.70 -19.97
CA GLY A 142 -15.15 0.40 -19.36
C GLY A 142 -15.44 0.61 -17.88
N ALA A 143 -16.13 -0.33 -17.23
CA ALA A 143 -16.33 -0.32 -15.78
C ALA A 143 -15.05 -0.68 -15.03
N TRP A 144 -14.69 0.15 -14.04
CA TRP A 144 -13.52 -0.07 -13.20
C TRP A 144 -13.90 -0.55 -11.80
N TYR A 145 -13.13 -1.47 -11.26
CA TYR A 145 -13.00 -1.62 -9.81
C TYR A 145 -12.04 -0.52 -9.31
N VAL A 146 -12.48 0.26 -8.35
CA VAL A 146 -11.66 1.28 -7.69
C VAL A 146 -11.71 1.03 -6.20
N PRO A 147 -10.56 0.83 -5.53
CA PRO A 147 -10.52 0.64 -4.09
C PRO A 147 -11.02 1.88 -3.34
N SER A 148 -11.43 1.73 -2.10
CA SER A 148 -11.72 2.86 -1.23
C SER A 148 -10.42 3.60 -0.89
N MET A 149 -10.41 4.93 -1.03
CA MET A 149 -9.28 5.79 -0.70
C MET A 149 -9.71 6.85 0.33
N PRO A 150 -9.86 6.50 1.62
CA PRO A 150 -10.09 7.47 2.68
C PRO A 150 -8.94 8.48 2.77
N THR A 151 -9.28 9.75 3.04
CA THR A 151 -8.31 10.82 3.26
C THR A 151 -8.62 11.59 4.53
N SER A 152 -7.62 12.21 5.14
CA SER A 152 -7.79 13.05 6.32
C SER A 152 -6.78 14.20 6.37
N GLY A 153 -6.95 15.11 7.33
CA GLY A 153 -6.13 16.30 7.50
C GLY A 153 -6.88 17.57 7.13
N LYS A 154 -6.19 18.71 7.25
CA LYS A 154 -6.76 20.06 7.09
C LYS A 154 -7.29 20.35 5.68
N HIS A 155 -6.88 19.57 4.69
CA HIS A 155 -7.14 19.85 3.25
C HIS A 155 -7.89 18.69 2.62
N ALA A 156 -9.15 18.91 2.28
CA ALA A 156 -9.97 17.91 1.60
C ALA A 156 -9.77 17.98 0.06
N LEU A 157 -9.40 16.87 -0.55
CA LEU A 157 -9.31 16.78 -2.02
C LEU A 157 -10.67 16.87 -2.69
N ASN A 158 -11.72 16.45 -1.99
CA ASN A 158 -13.11 16.57 -2.47
C ASN A 158 -13.50 18.03 -2.76
N ASP A 159 -12.97 18.99 -1.99
CA ASP A 159 -13.22 20.42 -2.19
C ASP A 159 -12.28 21.02 -3.24
N ALA A 160 -11.05 20.51 -3.30
CA ALA A 160 -10.03 21.02 -4.21
C ALA A 160 -10.23 20.58 -5.67
N CYS A 161 -10.66 19.34 -5.87
CA CYS A 161 -10.97 18.75 -7.18
C CYS A 161 -11.96 17.59 -7.04
N PRO A 162 -13.26 17.85 -7.05
CA PRO A 162 -14.31 16.83 -6.91
C PRO A 162 -14.20 15.70 -7.94
N GLU A 163 -13.87 16.00 -9.19
CA GLU A 163 -13.74 15.02 -10.27
C GLU A 163 -12.60 14.03 -10.01
N LEU A 164 -11.49 14.49 -9.46
CA LEU A 164 -10.34 13.65 -9.08
C LEU A 164 -10.72 12.76 -7.90
N ALA A 165 -11.34 13.35 -6.87
CA ALA A 165 -11.78 12.62 -5.70
C ALA A 165 -12.80 11.53 -6.04
N GLN A 166 -13.76 11.83 -6.91
CA GLN A 166 -14.74 10.87 -7.40
C GLN A 166 -14.10 9.75 -8.23
N THR A 167 -13.18 10.11 -9.14
CA THR A 167 -12.48 9.14 -9.99
C THR A 167 -11.68 8.12 -9.16
N LEU A 168 -11.06 8.57 -8.08
CA LEU A 168 -10.24 7.75 -7.20
C LEU A 168 -11.01 7.17 -5.99
N ASN A 169 -12.35 7.32 -5.96
CA ASN A 169 -13.17 6.89 -4.83
C ASN A 169 -12.62 7.40 -3.47
N MET A 170 -12.20 8.68 -3.48
CA MET A 170 -11.68 9.34 -2.28
C MET A 170 -12.80 9.87 -1.41
N ARG A 171 -12.63 9.74 -0.11
CA ARG A 171 -13.57 10.21 0.89
C ARG A 171 -12.83 10.84 2.06
N HIS A 172 -13.03 12.13 2.27
CA HIS A 172 -12.48 12.82 3.43
C HIS A 172 -13.24 12.40 4.69
N ILE A 173 -12.52 11.85 5.69
CA ILE A 173 -13.13 11.22 6.87
C ILE A 173 -12.89 11.99 8.17
N SER A 174 -11.87 12.86 8.21
CA SER A 174 -11.52 13.64 9.42
C SER A 174 -10.65 14.83 9.06
N PRO A 175 -10.76 15.95 9.79
CA PRO A 175 -9.80 17.06 9.70
C PRO A 175 -8.44 16.72 10.32
N ASP A 176 -8.32 15.63 11.07
CA ASP A 176 -7.12 15.26 11.80
C ASP A 176 -6.19 14.38 10.95
N VAL A 177 -4.93 14.81 10.80
CA VAL A 177 -3.88 14.00 10.16
C VAL A 177 -3.65 12.72 10.98
N GLY A 178 -3.57 11.60 10.28
CA GLY A 178 -3.40 10.27 10.87
C GLY A 178 -4.69 9.45 10.95
N ALA A 179 -5.87 10.05 10.75
CA ALA A 179 -7.12 9.31 10.83
C ALA A 179 -7.29 8.31 9.66
N ALA A 180 -6.92 8.69 8.44
CA ALA A 180 -6.97 7.79 7.29
C ALA A 180 -5.94 6.67 7.40
N SER A 181 -4.70 7.00 7.78
CA SER A 181 -3.65 6.02 8.04
C SER A 181 -4.02 5.09 9.20
N GLY A 182 -4.58 5.60 10.29
CA GLY A 182 -5.06 4.80 11.41
C GLY A 182 -6.16 3.81 10.99
N LEU A 183 -7.12 4.27 10.19
CA LEU A 183 -8.15 3.38 9.61
C LEU A 183 -7.52 2.26 8.78
N LYS A 184 -6.50 2.57 7.98
CA LYS A 184 -5.76 1.57 7.21
C LYS A 184 -5.06 0.57 8.09
N MET A 185 -4.40 1.01 9.17
CA MET A 185 -3.70 0.12 10.09
C MET A 185 -4.70 -0.80 10.81
N CYS A 186 -5.82 -0.28 11.31
CA CYS A 186 -6.88 -1.09 11.91
C CYS A 186 -7.46 -2.13 10.91
N PHE A 187 -7.71 -1.72 9.65
CA PHE A 187 -8.16 -2.66 8.63
C PHE A 187 -7.10 -3.73 8.30
N ALA A 188 -5.83 -3.34 8.21
CA ALA A 188 -4.74 -4.28 7.95
C ALA A 188 -4.53 -5.25 9.11
N THR A 189 -4.77 -4.83 10.35
CA THR A 189 -4.80 -5.69 11.53
C THR A 189 -5.73 -6.90 11.33
N THR A 190 -6.95 -6.65 10.87
CA THR A 190 -7.96 -7.70 10.69
C THR A 190 -7.73 -8.57 9.46
N THR A 191 -7.04 -8.06 8.44
CA THR A 191 -6.81 -8.79 7.19
C THR A 191 -5.44 -9.45 7.15
N LYS A 192 -4.36 -8.68 7.18
CA LYS A 192 -3.00 -9.22 7.12
C LYS A 192 -2.60 -9.94 8.40
N GLY A 193 -3.08 -9.46 9.56
CA GLY A 193 -2.94 -10.19 10.82
C GLY A 193 -3.55 -11.59 10.73
N PHE A 194 -4.78 -11.68 10.21
CA PHE A 194 -5.43 -12.98 10.02
C PHE A 194 -4.67 -13.87 9.02
N MET A 195 -4.14 -13.31 7.92
CA MET A 195 -3.33 -14.10 6.96
C MET A 195 -2.11 -14.72 7.64
N GLY A 196 -1.40 -13.96 8.50
CA GLY A 196 -0.26 -14.48 9.24
C GLY A 196 -0.64 -15.56 10.24
N LEU A 197 -1.71 -15.36 11.01
CA LEU A 197 -2.26 -16.38 11.92
C LEU A 197 -2.69 -17.64 11.15
N GLY A 198 -3.35 -17.47 10.01
CA GLY A 198 -3.74 -18.56 9.12
C GLY A 198 -2.53 -19.35 8.60
N ILE A 199 -1.48 -18.67 8.16
CA ILE A 199 -0.25 -19.33 7.71
C ILE A 199 0.34 -20.18 8.84
N GLN A 200 0.47 -19.66 10.05
CA GLN A 200 0.96 -20.46 11.19
C GLN A 200 0.07 -21.66 11.47
N ALA A 201 -1.26 -21.46 11.48
CA ALA A 201 -2.21 -22.53 11.74
C ALA A 201 -2.13 -23.66 10.71
N PHE A 202 -2.18 -23.31 9.41
CA PHE A 202 -2.14 -24.31 8.33
C PHE A 202 -0.78 -25.00 8.23
N THR A 203 0.33 -24.27 8.44
CA THR A 203 1.68 -24.86 8.46
C THR A 203 1.82 -25.86 9.61
N THR A 204 1.36 -25.51 10.80
CA THR A 204 1.39 -26.41 11.96
C THR A 204 0.48 -27.61 11.76
N ALA A 205 -0.75 -27.42 11.25
CA ALA A 205 -1.67 -28.51 10.96
C ALA A 205 -1.13 -29.47 9.88
N SER A 206 -0.42 -28.94 8.88
CA SER A 206 0.27 -29.73 7.87
C SER A 206 1.38 -30.59 8.48
N ALA A 207 2.20 -30.02 9.34
CA ALA A 207 3.26 -30.73 10.05
C ALA A 207 2.73 -31.82 10.99
N LEU A 208 1.54 -31.61 11.57
CA LEU A 208 0.85 -32.59 12.43
C LEU A 208 0.02 -33.62 11.64
N GLY A 209 -0.14 -33.47 10.32
CA GLY A 209 -0.97 -34.35 9.50
C GLY A 209 -2.48 -34.18 9.72
N VAL A 210 -2.94 -33.02 10.19
CA VAL A 210 -4.36 -32.77 10.56
C VAL A 210 -5.00 -31.62 9.76
N VAL A 211 -4.43 -31.24 8.62
CA VAL A 211 -4.89 -30.09 7.83
C VAL A 211 -6.31 -30.28 7.30
N ASP A 212 -6.69 -31.50 6.93
CA ASP A 212 -8.05 -31.80 6.43
C ASP A 212 -9.08 -31.68 7.55
N GLU A 213 -8.75 -32.14 8.76
CA GLU A 213 -9.62 -31.99 9.92
C GLU A 213 -9.74 -30.50 10.31
N LEU A 214 -8.65 -29.72 10.27
CA LEU A 214 -8.71 -28.28 10.49
C LEU A 214 -9.69 -27.60 9.52
N ARG A 215 -9.64 -27.94 8.23
CA ARG A 215 -10.58 -27.41 7.23
C ARG A 215 -12.02 -27.79 7.55
N LYS A 216 -12.25 -29.02 7.94
CA LYS A 216 -13.59 -29.50 8.28
C LYS A 216 -14.17 -28.71 9.45
N GLU A 217 -13.41 -28.58 10.55
CA GLU A 217 -13.83 -27.80 11.71
C GLU A 217 -14.06 -26.32 11.38
N MET A 218 -13.15 -25.71 10.60
CA MET A 218 -13.32 -24.32 10.15
C MET A 218 -14.53 -24.14 9.25
N LYS A 219 -14.84 -25.13 8.40
CA LYS A 219 -16.00 -25.08 7.50
C LYS A 219 -17.31 -25.09 8.28
N GLU A 220 -17.37 -25.83 9.39
CA GLU A 220 -18.55 -25.92 10.25
C GLU A 220 -18.67 -24.69 11.16
N ALA A 221 -17.58 -24.31 11.85
CA ALA A 221 -17.61 -23.29 12.90
C ALA A 221 -17.38 -21.86 12.38
N ALA A 222 -16.60 -21.68 11.33
CA ALA A 222 -16.16 -20.37 10.85
C ALA A 222 -15.93 -20.33 9.32
N PRO A 223 -16.95 -20.65 8.49
CA PRO A 223 -16.78 -20.80 7.04
C PRO A 223 -16.22 -19.56 6.37
N GLY A 224 -16.56 -18.35 6.83
CA GLY A 224 -16.04 -17.10 6.27
C GLY A 224 -14.53 -16.92 6.50
N LEU A 225 -13.98 -17.42 7.62
CA LEU A 225 -12.55 -17.40 7.88
C LEU A 225 -11.80 -18.40 6.99
N LEU A 226 -12.38 -19.59 6.79
CA LEU A 226 -11.81 -20.57 5.84
C LEU A 226 -11.76 -19.99 4.42
N ASP A 227 -12.88 -19.47 3.94
CA ASP A 227 -12.96 -18.83 2.62
C ASP A 227 -11.94 -17.69 2.45
N PHE A 228 -11.76 -16.90 3.51
CA PHE A 228 -10.78 -15.82 3.49
C PHE A 228 -9.34 -16.37 3.47
N ALA A 229 -9.03 -17.40 4.26
CA ALA A 229 -7.72 -18.05 4.27
C ALA A 229 -7.38 -18.62 2.87
N GLU A 230 -8.28 -19.43 2.30
CA GLU A 230 -8.08 -20.07 0.99
C GLU A 230 -7.84 -19.05 -0.15
N LYS A 231 -8.49 -17.89 -0.11
CA LYS A 231 -8.36 -16.83 -1.11
C LYS A 231 -7.15 -15.92 -0.89
N SER A 232 -6.73 -15.72 0.36
CA SER A 232 -5.78 -14.66 0.70
C SER A 232 -4.37 -15.17 1.02
N ILE A 233 -4.21 -16.30 1.68
CA ILE A 233 -2.89 -16.87 2.03
C ILE A 233 -2.03 -17.09 0.78
N PRO A 234 -2.55 -17.65 -0.33
CA PRO A 234 -1.76 -17.80 -1.56
C PRO A 234 -1.23 -16.50 -2.15
N LEU A 235 -1.80 -15.34 -1.79
CA LEU A 235 -1.34 -14.03 -2.28
C LEU A 235 -0.17 -13.45 -1.47
N VAL A 236 0.20 -14.10 -0.35
CA VAL A 236 1.21 -13.61 0.58
C VAL A 236 2.64 -13.72 0.06
N PRO A 237 3.13 -14.90 -0.42
CA PRO A 237 4.54 -15.11 -0.68
C PRO A 237 5.19 -14.01 -1.53
N PRO A 238 4.67 -13.61 -2.70
CA PRO A 238 5.32 -12.61 -3.55
C PRO A 238 5.29 -11.18 -2.99
N LYS A 239 4.67 -10.98 -1.83
CA LYS A 239 4.46 -9.66 -1.20
C LYS A 239 4.99 -9.58 0.23
N SER A 240 5.38 -10.71 0.83
CA SER A 240 5.79 -10.81 2.24
C SER A 240 6.87 -9.79 2.60
N TYR A 241 7.90 -9.63 1.77
CA TYR A 241 9.03 -8.73 1.99
C TYR A 241 8.64 -7.29 2.30
N ARG A 242 7.55 -6.77 1.72
CA ARG A 242 7.07 -5.41 1.96
C ARG A 242 6.12 -5.32 3.15
N TRP A 243 5.53 -6.44 3.56
CA TRP A 243 4.60 -6.47 4.67
C TRP A 243 5.30 -6.52 6.03
N VAL A 244 6.58 -6.87 6.07
CA VAL A 244 7.41 -6.76 7.28
C VAL A 244 7.27 -5.35 7.88
N ARG A 245 7.60 -4.31 7.09
CA ARG A 245 7.49 -2.92 7.57
C ARG A 245 6.04 -2.50 7.86
N GLU A 246 5.05 -3.02 7.10
CA GLU A 246 3.64 -2.75 7.41
C GLU A 246 3.22 -3.30 8.76
N MET A 247 3.70 -4.48 9.17
CA MET A 247 3.42 -5.02 10.51
C MET A 247 4.02 -4.15 11.62
N GLU A 248 5.21 -3.60 11.40
CA GLU A 248 5.81 -2.65 12.33
C GLU A 248 4.99 -1.37 12.46
N GLU A 249 4.50 -0.81 11.35
CA GLU A 249 3.61 0.37 11.36
C GLU A 249 2.26 0.08 12.05
N ILE A 250 1.73 -1.15 11.93
CA ILE A 250 0.54 -1.59 12.67
C ILE A 250 0.86 -1.67 14.17
N SER A 251 2.00 -2.26 14.54
CA SER A 251 2.44 -2.35 15.92
C SER A 251 2.56 -0.96 16.54
N ASP A 252 3.23 -0.04 15.86
CA ASP A 252 3.37 1.36 16.30
C ASP A 252 2.01 2.04 16.46
N THR A 253 1.07 1.79 15.54
CA THR A 253 -0.29 2.34 15.63
C THR A 253 -1.01 1.84 16.89
N HIS A 254 -0.97 0.55 17.17
CA HIS A 254 -1.62 0.00 18.37
C HIS A 254 -0.95 0.47 19.65
N ARG A 255 0.38 0.61 19.65
CA ARG A 255 1.12 1.12 20.80
C ARG A 255 0.74 2.57 21.09
N ASP A 256 0.81 3.45 20.09
CA ASP A 256 0.77 4.88 20.27
C ASP A 256 -0.65 5.45 20.29
N GLU A 257 -1.52 4.98 19.39
CA GLU A 257 -2.90 5.47 19.27
C GLU A 257 -3.90 4.57 20.02
N GLY A 258 -3.65 3.26 20.07
CA GLY A 258 -4.52 2.28 20.75
C GLY A 258 -4.28 2.14 22.23
N GLY A 259 -3.21 2.74 22.77
CA GLY A 259 -2.87 2.67 24.20
C GLY A 259 -2.35 1.32 24.69
N PHE A 260 -2.06 0.37 23.78
CA PHE A 260 -1.55 -0.96 24.15
C PHE A 260 -0.11 -0.91 24.68
N GLN A 261 0.66 0.13 24.36
CA GLN A 261 2.08 0.27 24.70
C GLN A 261 2.87 -1.00 24.31
N ASN A 262 3.60 -1.59 25.27
CA ASN A 262 4.33 -2.86 25.04
C ASN A 262 3.47 -4.11 25.33
N LYS A 263 2.17 -3.93 25.59
CA LYS A 263 1.28 -5.06 25.87
C LYS A 263 0.79 -5.65 24.55
N ALA A 264 0.94 -6.96 24.42
CA ALA A 264 0.44 -7.71 23.28
C ALA A 264 0.93 -7.19 21.91
N ASP A 265 2.25 -6.99 21.77
CA ASP A 265 2.88 -6.56 20.51
C ASP A 265 2.98 -7.73 19.51
N ILE A 266 1.82 -8.29 19.17
CA ILE A 266 1.71 -9.44 18.26
C ILE A 266 2.17 -9.11 16.84
N PHE A 267 2.13 -7.83 16.44
CA PHE A 267 2.51 -7.43 15.09
C PHE A 267 4.02 -7.34 14.90
N ARG A 268 4.83 -7.20 15.95
CA ARG A 268 6.29 -7.39 15.87
C ARG A 268 6.63 -8.86 15.56
N ALA A 269 6.03 -9.80 16.28
CA ALA A 269 6.18 -11.22 15.98
C ALA A 269 5.62 -11.59 14.59
N MET A 270 4.54 -10.92 14.17
CA MET A 270 3.98 -11.10 12.82
C MET A 270 4.92 -10.57 11.73
N ALA A 271 5.69 -9.50 12.01
CA ALA A 271 6.73 -9.01 11.09
C ALA A 271 7.83 -10.06 10.89
N GLU A 272 8.24 -10.74 11.98
CA GLU A 272 9.22 -11.85 11.90
C GLU A 272 8.69 -13.02 11.06
N LEU A 273 7.40 -13.37 11.19
CA LEU A 273 6.78 -14.38 10.34
C LEU A 273 6.80 -14.00 8.85
N TYR A 274 6.47 -12.75 8.52
CA TYR A 274 6.53 -12.28 7.13
C TYR A 274 7.97 -12.16 6.62
N GLN A 275 8.93 -11.88 7.50
CA GLN A 275 10.35 -11.92 7.16
C GLN A 275 10.79 -13.36 6.84
N ALA A 276 10.42 -14.35 7.66
CA ALA A 276 10.70 -15.75 7.39
C ALA A 276 10.16 -16.21 6.03
N LEU A 277 8.94 -15.78 5.67
CA LEU A 277 8.38 -16.03 4.33
C LEU A 277 9.15 -15.33 3.20
N ALA A 278 9.67 -14.13 3.46
CA ALA A 278 10.45 -13.37 2.48
C ALA A 278 11.84 -13.96 2.25
N ASP A 279 12.42 -14.54 3.30
CA ASP A 279 13.77 -15.14 3.28
C ASP A 279 13.72 -16.61 2.84
N ASP A 280 12.55 -17.24 2.84
CA ASP A 280 12.40 -18.62 2.37
C ASP A 280 12.87 -18.78 0.92
N ALA A 281 13.74 -19.77 0.68
CA ALA A 281 14.39 -19.95 -0.61
C ALA A 281 13.43 -20.24 -1.77
N VAL A 282 12.24 -20.75 -1.47
CA VAL A 282 11.20 -21.09 -2.45
C VAL A 282 10.15 -19.99 -2.51
N LEU A 283 9.48 -19.69 -1.38
CA LEU A 283 8.37 -18.74 -1.32
C LEU A 283 8.82 -17.29 -1.52
N GLY A 284 10.00 -16.92 -1.00
CA GLY A 284 10.58 -15.58 -1.15
C GLY A 284 11.04 -15.26 -2.58
N ALA A 285 11.30 -16.29 -3.39
CA ALA A 285 11.66 -16.12 -4.80
C ALA A 285 10.44 -15.86 -5.70
N GLU A 286 9.21 -16.16 -5.23
CA GLU A 286 7.98 -16.04 -5.99
C GLU A 286 7.64 -14.58 -6.33
N LYS A 287 7.11 -14.37 -7.53
CA LYS A 287 6.75 -13.03 -8.04
C LYS A 287 5.33 -12.99 -8.55
N VAL A 288 4.67 -11.84 -8.36
CA VAL A 288 3.32 -11.64 -8.88
C VAL A 288 3.29 -11.92 -10.39
N GLY A 289 2.39 -12.81 -10.82
CA GLY A 289 2.21 -13.18 -12.24
C GLY A 289 3.27 -14.14 -12.81
N LYS A 290 4.21 -14.64 -12.00
CA LYS A 290 5.24 -15.63 -12.37
C LYS A 290 5.49 -16.57 -11.20
N ARG A 291 4.46 -17.32 -10.83
CA ARG A 291 4.53 -18.22 -9.68
C ARG A 291 4.73 -19.65 -10.11
N THR A 292 5.45 -20.40 -9.29
CA THR A 292 5.69 -21.84 -9.44
C THR A 292 5.31 -22.61 -8.17
N ARG A 293 5.27 -21.94 -7.02
CA ARG A 293 4.93 -22.51 -5.73
C ARG A 293 4.04 -21.56 -4.91
N GLY A 294 3.42 -22.06 -3.87
CA GLY A 294 2.59 -21.30 -2.95
C GLY A 294 1.27 -20.81 -3.54
N GLU A 295 0.72 -21.50 -4.56
CA GLU A 295 -0.52 -21.12 -5.23
C GLU A 295 -1.77 -21.57 -4.48
N THR A 296 -1.62 -22.48 -3.52
CA THR A 296 -2.68 -22.93 -2.61
C THR A 296 -2.22 -22.76 -1.16
N VAL A 297 -3.16 -22.81 -0.21
CA VAL A 297 -2.83 -22.78 1.23
C VAL A 297 -1.93 -23.93 1.60
N ASP A 298 -2.21 -25.13 1.08
CA ASP A 298 -1.41 -26.33 1.35
C ASP A 298 0.02 -26.20 0.84
N ASP A 299 0.19 -25.66 -0.37
CA ASP A 299 1.50 -25.48 -0.94
C ASP A 299 2.31 -24.40 -0.21
N VAL A 300 1.67 -23.32 0.27
CA VAL A 300 2.32 -22.34 1.16
C VAL A 300 2.73 -23.00 2.47
N ALA A 301 1.83 -23.77 3.09
CA ALA A 301 2.09 -24.45 4.36
C ALA A 301 3.21 -25.48 4.26
N ALA A 302 3.18 -26.30 3.23
CA ALA A 302 4.20 -27.34 3.00
C ALA A 302 5.58 -26.72 2.71
N ALA A 303 5.64 -25.74 1.81
CA ALA A 303 6.90 -25.09 1.45
C ALA A 303 7.53 -24.37 2.66
N LEU A 304 6.72 -23.66 3.46
CA LEU A 304 7.22 -23.00 4.67
C LEU A 304 7.69 -24.03 5.71
N ALA A 305 6.96 -25.13 5.93
CA ALA A 305 7.38 -26.21 6.83
C ALA A 305 8.71 -26.83 6.41
N GLU A 306 8.91 -27.05 5.11
CA GLU A 306 10.18 -27.53 4.54
C GLU A 306 11.34 -26.56 4.78
N GLY A 307 11.10 -25.24 4.65
CA GLY A 307 12.09 -24.20 4.93
C GLY A 307 12.50 -24.16 6.39
N LEU A 308 11.51 -24.07 7.29
CA LEU A 308 11.75 -24.01 8.75
C LEU A 308 12.46 -25.26 9.30
N ALA A 309 12.21 -26.45 8.73
CA ALA A 309 12.89 -27.68 9.14
C ALA A 309 14.39 -27.67 8.79
N LYS A 310 14.79 -27.01 7.71
CA LYS A 310 16.20 -26.86 7.31
C LYS A 310 16.96 -25.91 8.24
N ASP A 311 16.32 -24.81 8.65
CA ASP A 311 16.92 -23.81 9.53
C ASP A 311 17.19 -24.37 10.95
N THR A 312 16.37 -25.30 11.41
CA THR A 312 16.58 -25.99 12.72
C THR A 312 17.66 -27.06 12.68
N SER A 313 18.13 -27.46 11.49
CA SER A 313 19.12 -28.52 11.27
C SER A 313 20.53 -27.97 11.01
N SER A 314 20.68 -26.67 10.86
CA SER A 314 21.93 -25.92 10.65
C SER A 314 22.39 -25.23 11.94
#